data_17badfa50d2308ae1b5bd2d6a01b93db
#
_entry.id   17badfa50d2308ae1b5bd2d6a01b93db
#
_cell.length_a   1.000
_cell.length_b   1.000
_cell.length_c   1.000
_cell.angle_alpha   90.00
_cell.angle_beta   90.00
_cell.angle_gamma   90.00
#
_symmetry.space_group_name_H-M   'P 1'
#
loop_
_entity.id
_entity.type
_entity.pdbx_description
1 polymer ?
#
loop_
_entity_poly.entity_id
_entity_poly.type
_entity_poly.pdbx_seq_one_letter_code
_entity_poly.pdbx_strand_id
1 'polypeptide(L)'
;EAYSLGNEEKRDFYSKEAIDMINHYLSEKKGQFMFIIAGYKDEIESCLLSYNKGMERRFHTYYNIDDYTLMELKEIFISKINKSIYKLDIPDNILSDFFCDKNNSFDNYGGDIEKLFTEIKQIQALRTFNNNYTDKNIIIDDIKIAYSKLFSIKKKSKIPLYMYS
;
A
#
# COMPACT_ATOMS: atom_id res chain seq x y z
N GLU A 1 0.71 11.45 -3.58
CA GLU A 1 1.57 11.38 -4.81
C GLU A 1 1.90 12.78 -5.34
N ALA A 2 2.48 13.62 -4.47
CA ALA A 2 2.80 15.02 -4.81
C ALA A 2 3.82 15.16 -5.94
N TYR A 3 4.64 14.16 -6.15
CA TYR A 3 5.62 14.08 -7.24
C TYR A 3 4.98 14.10 -8.64
N SER A 4 3.71 13.72 -8.76
CA SER A 4 3.00 13.76 -10.05
C SER A 4 2.92 15.17 -10.64
N LEU A 5 2.93 16.21 -9.80
CA LEU A 5 2.98 17.62 -10.22
C LEU A 5 4.33 18.00 -10.84
N GLY A 6 5.41 17.33 -10.42
CA GLY A 6 6.77 17.65 -10.85
C GLY A 6 7.34 16.74 -11.95
N ASN A 7 6.63 15.69 -12.37
CA ASN A 7 7.14 14.70 -13.34
C ASN A 7 7.34 15.34 -14.73
N GLU A 8 8.57 15.23 -15.27
CA GLU A 8 8.95 15.85 -16.55
C GLU A 8 8.17 15.32 -17.75
N GLU A 9 7.87 14.02 -17.76
CA GLU A 9 7.16 13.36 -18.86
C GLU A 9 5.67 13.73 -18.95
N LYS A 10 5.07 14.18 -17.83
CA LYS A 10 3.65 14.53 -17.71
C LYS A 10 3.44 16.00 -17.33
N ARG A 11 4.49 16.81 -17.38
CA ARG A 11 4.44 18.22 -17.02
C ARG A 11 3.67 19.01 -18.05
N ASP A 12 2.43 19.30 -17.76
CA ASP A 12 1.62 20.22 -18.52
C ASP A 12 1.75 21.67 -17.98
N PHE A 13 1.16 22.62 -18.68
CA PHE A 13 1.16 24.03 -18.26
C PHE A 13 0.52 24.21 -16.88
N TYR A 14 -0.52 23.48 -16.55
CA TYR A 14 -1.24 23.57 -15.27
C TYR A 14 -0.42 23.05 -14.10
N SER A 15 0.34 21.99 -14.26
CA SER A 15 1.24 21.45 -13.23
C SER A 15 2.29 22.47 -12.82
N LYS A 16 2.85 23.16 -13.80
CA LYS A 16 3.83 24.22 -13.58
C LYS A 16 3.24 25.40 -12.81
N GLU A 17 2.09 25.89 -13.26
CA GLU A 17 1.36 27.00 -12.65
C GLU A 17 0.93 26.64 -11.21
N ALA A 18 0.51 25.39 -10.96
CA ALA A 18 0.18 24.91 -9.64
C ALA A 18 1.38 24.93 -8.68
N ILE A 19 2.56 24.47 -9.13
CA ILE A 19 3.79 24.51 -8.32
C ILE A 19 4.19 25.96 -8.00
N ASP A 20 4.13 26.86 -8.98
CA ASP A 20 4.47 28.26 -8.80
C ASP A 20 3.49 28.93 -7.82
N MET A 21 2.20 28.64 -7.91
CA MET A 21 1.18 29.10 -6.99
C MET A 21 1.42 28.61 -5.56
N ILE A 22 1.69 27.32 -5.38
CA ILE A 22 2.03 26.73 -4.07
C ILE A 22 3.24 27.45 -3.47
N ASN A 23 4.29 27.66 -4.27
CA ASN A 23 5.50 28.34 -3.84
C ASN A 23 5.23 29.79 -3.43
N HIS A 24 4.35 30.49 -4.15
CA HIS A 24 3.90 31.83 -3.82
C HIS A 24 3.14 31.85 -2.47
N TYR A 25 2.14 30.97 -2.28
CA TYR A 25 1.38 30.89 -1.04
C TYR A 25 2.25 30.54 0.17
N LEU A 26 3.20 29.61 0.02
CA LEU A 26 4.17 29.27 1.08
C LEU A 26 5.03 30.47 1.51
N SER A 27 5.23 31.44 0.62
CA SER A 27 5.97 32.68 0.94
C SER A 27 5.09 33.73 1.60
N GLU A 28 3.92 34.02 1.02
CA GLU A 28 3.07 35.15 1.38
C GLU A 28 2.16 34.89 2.59
N LYS A 29 1.81 33.61 2.80
CA LYS A 29 0.82 33.20 3.82
C LYS A 29 1.45 32.42 4.97
N LYS A 30 2.68 32.75 5.36
CA LYS A 30 3.39 32.11 6.47
C LYS A 30 2.55 32.13 7.75
N GLY A 31 2.42 30.97 8.40
CA GLY A 31 1.69 30.83 9.65
C GLY A 31 0.16 30.81 9.54
N GLN A 32 -0.40 30.94 8.33
CA GLN A 32 -1.85 30.91 8.11
C GLN A 32 -2.37 29.54 7.73
N PHE A 33 -1.50 28.63 7.28
CA PHE A 33 -1.85 27.27 6.91
C PHE A 33 -0.65 26.33 7.08
N MET A 34 -0.94 25.04 7.11
CA MET A 34 0.05 23.97 7.09
C MET A 34 -0.02 23.26 5.74
N PHE A 35 1.12 23.05 5.09
CA PHE A 35 1.21 22.33 3.84
C PHE A 35 1.99 21.02 4.06
N ILE A 36 1.37 19.89 3.76
CA ILE A 36 1.95 18.56 3.93
C ILE A 36 2.08 17.90 2.57
N ILE A 37 3.30 17.44 2.26
CA ILE A 37 3.60 16.67 1.07
C ILE A 37 3.75 15.21 1.47
N ALA A 38 3.10 14.30 0.74
CA ALA A 38 3.24 12.86 0.93
C ALA A 38 3.53 12.18 -0.40
N GLY A 39 4.47 11.25 -0.39
CA GLY A 39 4.88 10.46 -1.55
C GLY A 39 6.22 9.77 -1.29
N TYR A 40 6.75 9.11 -2.31
CA TYR A 40 8.07 8.48 -2.23
C TYR A 40 9.16 9.55 -2.18
N LYS A 41 10.11 9.38 -1.26
CA LYS A 41 11.16 10.36 -0.97
C LYS A 41 11.93 10.76 -2.23
N ASP A 42 12.49 9.77 -2.93
CA ASP A 42 13.32 10.01 -4.10
C ASP A 42 12.56 10.71 -5.23
N GLU A 43 11.29 10.39 -5.39
CA GLU A 43 10.41 11.02 -6.39
C GLU A 43 10.00 12.43 -5.99
N ILE A 44 9.74 12.70 -4.71
CA ILE A 44 9.48 14.05 -4.22
C ILE A 44 10.73 14.92 -4.42
N GLU A 45 11.91 14.45 -4.06
CA GLU A 45 13.18 15.16 -4.21
C GLU A 45 13.50 15.43 -5.68
N SER A 46 13.42 14.41 -6.53
CA SER A 46 13.78 14.52 -7.95
C SER A 46 12.76 15.27 -8.80
N CYS A 47 11.47 15.13 -8.53
CA CYS A 47 10.42 15.68 -9.38
C CYS A 47 9.88 17.02 -8.84
N LEU A 48 9.51 17.09 -7.55
CA LEU A 48 8.82 18.25 -7.01
C LEU A 48 9.80 19.31 -6.46
N LEU A 49 10.73 18.90 -5.58
CA LEU A 49 11.64 19.84 -4.92
C LEU A 49 12.73 20.35 -5.86
N SER A 50 13.23 19.52 -6.78
CA SER A 50 14.22 19.91 -7.80
C SER A 50 13.70 20.96 -8.77
N TYR A 51 12.38 21.02 -9.00
CA TYR A 51 11.76 21.95 -9.92
C TYR A 51 12.06 23.41 -9.56
N ASN A 52 12.06 23.72 -8.27
CA ASN A 52 12.34 25.06 -7.79
C ASN A 52 13.17 25.01 -6.50
N LYS A 53 14.44 25.44 -6.59
CA LYS A 53 15.35 25.53 -5.42
C LYS A 53 14.79 26.31 -4.23
N GLY A 54 13.84 27.22 -4.49
CA GLY A 54 13.12 27.94 -3.45
C GLY A 54 12.12 27.09 -2.70
N MET A 55 11.61 26.03 -3.32
CA MET A 55 10.61 25.13 -2.73
C MET A 55 11.22 24.26 -1.63
N GLU A 56 12.38 23.65 -1.88
CA GLU A 56 13.11 22.84 -0.91
C GLU A 56 13.36 23.60 0.41
N ARG A 57 13.72 24.90 0.31
CA ARG A 57 14.00 25.75 1.49
C ARG A 57 12.77 26.05 2.36
N ARG A 58 11.56 25.72 1.90
CA ARG A 58 10.29 25.96 2.62
C ARG A 58 9.81 24.74 3.37
N PHE A 59 10.36 23.56 3.07
CA PHE A 59 10.09 22.33 3.76
C PHE A 59 11.25 21.99 4.71
N HIS A 60 11.07 22.27 6.00
CA HIS A 60 12.12 22.07 7.01
C HIS A 60 11.92 20.81 7.84
N THR A 61 10.76 20.20 7.75
CA THR A 61 10.40 19.06 8.58
C THR A 61 10.07 17.86 7.68
N TYR A 62 10.82 16.78 7.90
CA TYR A 62 10.67 15.53 7.15
C TYR A 62 10.31 14.43 8.14
N TYR A 63 9.30 13.67 7.80
CA TYR A 63 8.91 12.45 8.51
C TYR A 63 9.11 11.28 7.59
N ASN A 64 9.90 10.30 8.00
CA ASN A 64 10.02 9.04 7.32
C ASN A 64 9.00 8.07 7.91
N ILE A 65 8.28 7.36 7.06
CA ILE A 65 7.37 6.29 7.47
C ILE A 65 8.08 5.00 7.09
N ASP A 66 8.51 4.24 8.11
CA ASP A 66 9.19 2.98 7.91
C ASP A 66 8.23 1.92 7.37
N ASP A 67 8.80 0.91 6.74
CA ASP A 67 8.08 -0.25 6.24
C ASP A 67 7.45 -1.05 7.39
N TYR A 68 6.26 -1.60 7.15
CA TYR A 68 5.62 -2.45 8.14
C TYR A 68 6.36 -3.76 8.33
N THR A 69 6.53 -4.17 9.56
CA THR A 69 6.97 -5.52 9.94
C THR A 69 5.87 -6.54 9.64
N LEU A 70 6.24 -7.81 9.52
CA LEU A 70 5.26 -8.88 9.30
C LEU A 70 4.24 -9.00 10.43
N MET A 71 4.64 -8.67 11.66
CA MET A 71 3.73 -8.68 12.80
C MET A 71 2.74 -7.52 12.76
N GLU A 72 3.16 -6.34 12.33
CA GLU A 72 2.25 -5.21 12.10
C GLU A 72 1.28 -5.50 10.96
N LEU A 73 1.72 -6.17 9.90
CA LEU A 73 0.82 -6.63 8.82
C LEU A 73 -0.21 -7.64 9.33
N LYS A 74 0.17 -8.54 10.24
CA LYS A 74 -0.77 -9.44 10.94
C LYS A 74 -1.80 -8.64 11.73
N GLU A 75 -1.37 -7.62 12.48
CA GLU A 75 -2.28 -6.77 13.27
C GLU A 75 -3.24 -5.98 12.36
N ILE A 76 -2.76 -5.45 11.24
CA ILE A 76 -3.59 -4.80 10.22
C ILE A 76 -4.63 -5.79 9.69
N PHE A 77 -4.23 -7.03 9.40
CA PHE A 77 -5.13 -8.09 8.95
C PHE A 77 -6.21 -8.41 9.98
N ILE A 78 -5.84 -8.62 11.25
CA ILE A 78 -6.78 -8.87 12.34
C ILE A 78 -7.74 -7.68 12.53
N SER A 79 -7.22 -6.45 12.56
CA SER A 79 -8.04 -5.24 12.66
C SER A 79 -9.09 -5.13 11.55
N LYS A 80 -8.71 -5.52 10.32
CA LYS A 80 -9.58 -5.50 9.16
C LYS A 80 -10.71 -6.53 9.28
N ILE A 81 -10.40 -7.73 9.75
CA ILE A 81 -11.41 -8.78 9.99
C ILE A 81 -12.37 -8.35 11.09
N ASN A 82 -11.86 -7.81 12.20
CA ASN A 82 -12.68 -7.35 13.34
C ASN A 82 -13.65 -6.21 12.98
N LYS A 83 -13.33 -5.41 11.95
CA LYS A 83 -14.22 -4.37 11.39
C LYS A 83 -15.23 -4.92 10.39
N SER A 84 -15.22 -6.21 10.13
CA SER A 84 -16.10 -6.89 9.17
C SER A 84 -17.10 -7.81 9.89
N ILE A 85 -17.92 -8.52 9.11
CA ILE A 85 -18.84 -9.55 9.60
C ILE A 85 -18.15 -10.91 9.79
N TYR A 86 -16.88 -11.03 9.41
CA TYR A 86 -16.12 -12.28 9.48
C TYR A 86 -15.46 -12.43 10.85
N LYS A 87 -15.15 -13.68 11.20
CA LYS A 87 -14.44 -14.04 12.43
C LYS A 87 -13.25 -14.94 12.09
N LEU A 88 -12.15 -14.76 12.82
CA LEU A 88 -11.01 -15.68 12.73
C LEU A 88 -11.30 -16.91 13.61
N ASP A 89 -11.28 -18.07 13.01
CA ASP A 89 -11.28 -19.35 13.70
C ASP A 89 -9.88 -20.02 13.56
N ILE A 90 -8.87 -19.30 14.04
CA ILE A 90 -7.46 -19.67 13.92
C ILE A 90 -6.74 -19.28 15.21
N PRO A 91 -6.00 -20.19 15.85
CA PRO A 91 -5.12 -19.87 16.96
C PRO A 91 -4.07 -18.83 16.56
N ASP A 92 -3.78 -17.88 17.47
CA ASP A 92 -2.86 -16.77 17.19
C ASP A 92 -1.45 -17.21 16.79
N ASN A 93 -0.93 -18.28 17.39
CA ASN A 93 0.36 -18.85 17.04
C ASN A 93 0.41 -19.32 15.58
N ILE A 94 -0.64 -19.99 15.10
CA ILE A 94 -0.70 -20.48 13.71
C ILE A 94 -0.76 -19.31 12.73
N LEU A 95 -1.49 -18.25 13.07
CA LEU A 95 -1.56 -17.04 12.26
C LEU A 95 -0.21 -16.32 12.24
N SER A 96 0.47 -16.23 13.40
CA SER A 96 1.80 -15.64 13.50
C SER A 96 2.82 -16.39 12.66
N ASP A 97 2.84 -17.72 12.75
CA ASP A 97 3.73 -18.57 11.93
C ASP A 97 3.47 -18.36 10.44
N PHE A 98 2.20 -18.27 10.05
CA PHE A 98 1.85 -18.01 8.66
C PHE A 98 2.45 -16.68 8.15
N PHE A 99 2.35 -15.59 8.91
CA PHE A 99 2.92 -14.30 8.51
C PHE A 99 4.46 -14.33 8.54
N CYS A 100 5.08 -14.92 9.55
CA CYS A 100 6.54 -15.05 9.66
C CYS A 100 7.16 -15.81 8.47
N ASP A 101 6.48 -16.87 8.00
CA ASP A 101 6.95 -17.66 6.86
C ASP A 101 6.87 -16.91 5.50
N LYS A 102 6.17 -15.78 5.44
CA LYS A 102 5.89 -15.05 4.21
C LYS A 102 6.78 -13.81 4.00
N ASN A 103 7.99 -13.87 4.51
CA ASN A 103 8.98 -12.81 4.32
C ASN A 103 9.09 -12.41 2.84
N ASN A 104 9.10 -11.11 2.54
CA ASN A 104 9.20 -10.52 1.20
C ASN A 104 8.03 -10.83 0.23
N SER A 105 6.82 -11.12 0.76
CA SER A 105 5.67 -11.41 -0.10
C SER A 105 4.66 -10.27 -0.18
N PHE A 106 4.73 -9.30 0.73
CA PHE A 106 3.79 -8.18 0.84
C PHE A 106 4.45 -6.86 0.41
N ASP A 107 4.80 -6.73 -0.87
CA ASP A 107 5.52 -5.57 -1.42
C ASP A 107 4.74 -4.26 -1.27
N ASN A 108 3.40 -4.33 -1.27
CA ASN A 108 2.53 -3.17 -1.09
C ASN A 108 1.86 -3.14 0.30
N TYR A 109 2.45 -3.79 1.28
CA TYR A 109 2.04 -3.75 2.69
C TYR A 109 0.51 -3.86 2.90
N GLY A 110 -0.12 -2.80 3.40
CA GLY A 110 -1.55 -2.75 3.66
C GLY A 110 -2.42 -2.98 2.42
N GLY A 111 -1.96 -2.60 1.23
CA GLY A 111 -2.63 -2.87 -0.03
C GLY A 111 -2.69 -4.37 -0.37
N ASP A 112 -1.62 -5.09 -0.09
CA ASP A 112 -1.60 -6.54 -0.31
C ASP A 112 -2.43 -7.29 0.76
N ILE A 113 -2.50 -6.78 2.00
CA ILE A 113 -3.42 -7.28 3.03
C ILE A 113 -4.89 -7.09 2.61
N GLU A 114 -5.23 -5.96 1.97
CA GLU A 114 -6.57 -5.72 1.43
C GLU A 114 -6.95 -6.76 0.36
N LYS A 115 -6.04 -7.00 -0.58
CA LYS A 115 -6.22 -8.01 -1.64
C LYS A 115 -6.36 -9.39 -1.04
N LEU A 116 -5.50 -9.74 -0.07
CA LEU A 116 -5.55 -11.02 0.63
C LEU A 116 -6.90 -11.23 1.31
N PHE A 117 -7.39 -10.25 2.06
CA PHE A 117 -8.68 -10.34 2.72
C PHE A 117 -9.84 -10.46 1.72
N THR A 118 -9.75 -9.75 0.59
CA THR A 118 -10.77 -9.85 -0.46
C THR A 118 -10.82 -11.24 -1.08
N GLU A 119 -9.66 -11.85 -1.35
CA GLU A 119 -9.59 -13.21 -1.88
C GLU A 119 -10.06 -14.26 -0.85
N ILE A 120 -9.71 -14.09 0.44
CA ILE A 120 -10.18 -14.95 1.53
C ILE A 120 -11.72 -14.96 1.58
N LYS A 121 -12.37 -13.80 1.44
CA LYS A 121 -13.84 -13.73 1.42
C LYS A 121 -14.44 -14.59 0.31
N GLN A 122 -13.83 -14.60 -0.87
CA GLN A 122 -14.30 -15.42 -2.00
C GLN A 122 -14.13 -16.90 -1.71
N ILE A 123 -12.98 -17.30 -1.18
CA ILE A 123 -12.68 -18.71 -0.87
C ILE A 123 -13.58 -19.23 0.26
N GLN A 124 -13.73 -18.45 1.33
CA GLN A 124 -14.64 -18.76 2.43
C GLN A 124 -16.08 -18.92 1.93
N ALA A 125 -16.56 -18.03 1.04
CA ALA A 125 -17.88 -18.10 0.47
C ALA A 125 -18.06 -19.39 -0.39
N LEU A 126 -17.07 -19.75 -1.19
CA LEU A 126 -17.10 -21.00 -1.97
C LEU A 126 -17.10 -22.23 -1.06
N ARG A 127 -16.25 -22.26 -0.02
CA ARG A 127 -16.18 -23.36 0.95
C ARG A 127 -17.52 -23.56 1.68
N THR A 128 -18.13 -22.47 2.15
CA THR A 128 -19.40 -22.55 2.88
C THR A 128 -20.57 -22.91 1.97
N PHE A 129 -20.59 -22.42 0.74
CA PHE A 129 -21.59 -22.77 -0.26
C PHE A 129 -21.56 -24.26 -0.60
N ASN A 130 -20.38 -24.81 -0.85
CA ASN A 130 -20.21 -26.24 -1.20
C ASN A 130 -20.59 -27.18 -0.04
N ASN A 131 -20.47 -26.72 1.21
CA ASN A 131 -20.76 -27.51 2.39
C ASN A 131 -22.14 -27.20 3.02
N ASN A 132 -22.97 -26.38 2.36
CA ASN A 132 -24.28 -25.92 2.86
C ASN A 132 -24.22 -25.25 4.25
N TYR A 133 -23.11 -24.57 4.57
CA TYR A 133 -22.96 -23.76 5.77
C TYR A 133 -23.20 -22.29 5.49
N THR A 134 -23.60 -21.54 6.53
CA THR A 134 -23.82 -20.09 6.44
C THR A 134 -22.94 -19.30 7.40
N ASP A 135 -21.89 -19.92 7.97
CA ASP A 135 -20.99 -19.26 8.90
C ASP A 135 -20.12 -18.19 8.20
N LYS A 136 -19.51 -17.34 9.01
CA LYS A 136 -18.56 -16.31 8.56
C LYS A 136 -17.17 -16.56 9.12
N ASN A 137 -16.87 -17.79 9.52
CA ASN A 137 -15.58 -18.15 10.09
C ASN A 137 -14.53 -18.32 8.98
N ILE A 138 -13.40 -17.68 9.17
CA ILE A 138 -12.21 -17.83 8.34
C ILE A 138 -11.29 -18.83 9.01
N ILE A 139 -10.90 -19.87 8.31
CA ILE A 139 -9.96 -20.90 8.77
C ILE A 139 -8.62 -20.73 8.07
N ILE A 140 -7.58 -21.36 8.59
CA ILE A 140 -6.21 -21.22 8.06
C ILE A 140 -6.09 -21.66 6.60
N ASP A 141 -6.87 -22.65 6.16
CA ASP A 141 -6.85 -23.11 4.78
C ASP A 141 -7.41 -22.07 3.80
N ASP A 142 -8.42 -21.29 4.20
CA ASP A 142 -8.92 -20.17 3.40
C ASP A 142 -7.79 -19.16 3.14
N ILE A 143 -6.97 -18.85 4.17
CA ILE A 143 -5.84 -17.93 4.07
C ILE A 143 -4.73 -18.51 3.18
N LYS A 144 -4.36 -19.77 3.36
CA LYS A 144 -3.32 -20.44 2.56
C LYS A 144 -3.67 -20.50 1.09
N ILE A 145 -4.92 -20.84 0.75
CA ILE A 145 -5.40 -20.90 -0.62
C ILE A 145 -5.42 -19.50 -1.24
N ALA A 146 -5.96 -18.49 -0.54
CA ALA A 146 -5.97 -17.09 -0.99
C ALA A 146 -4.56 -16.58 -1.27
N TYR A 147 -3.64 -16.83 -0.33
CA TYR A 147 -2.25 -16.43 -0.45
C TYR A 147 -1.59 -17.09 -1.67
N SER A 148 -1.73 -18.40 -1.83
CA SER A 148 -1.13 -19.11 -2.96
C SER A 148 -1.66 -18.62 -4.30
N LYS A 149 -2.94 -18.31 -4.39
CA LYS A 149 -3.57 -17.77 -5.60
C LYS A 149 -3.03 -16.38 -5.97
N LEU A 150 -2.89 -15.48 -4.99
CA LEU A 150 -2.42 -14.11 -5.22
C LEU A 150 -0.93 -14.03 -5.55
N PHE A 151 -0.10 -14.77 -4.81
CA PHE A 151 1.36 -14.60 -4.86
C PHE A 151 2.09 -15.63 -5.75
N SER A 152 1.43 -16.74 -6.14
CA SER A 152 1.98 -17.65 -7.16
C SER A 152 2.06 -16.99 -8.55
N ILE A 153 1.19 -16.05 -8.85
CA ILE A 153 1.19 -15.28 -10.10
C ILE A 153 2.36 -14.29 -10.13
N LYS A 154 2.71 -13.65 -9.00
CA LYS A 154 3.87 -12.74 -8.92
C LYS A 154 5.21 -13.41 -9.26
N LYS A 155 5.38 -14.70 -8.94
CA LYS A 155 6.58 -15.45 -9.31
C LYS A 155 6.72 -15.70 -10.81
N LYS A 156 5.62 -15.74 -11.56
CA LYS A 156 5.61 -15.94 -13.02
C LYS A 156 5.83 -14.64 -13.81
N SER A 157 5.53 -13.49 -13.26
CA SER A 157 5.67 -12.19 -13.94
C SER A 157 7.08 -11.58 -13.87
N LYS A 158 8.02 -12.21 -13.18
CA LYS A 158 9.45 -11.83 -13.19
C LYS A 158 10.25 -12.46 -14.35
N ILE A 159 9.59 -13.02 -15.37
CA ILE A 159 10.26 -13.43 -16.62
C ILE A 159 10.49 -12.15 -17.43
N PRO A 160 11.74 -11.78 -17.74
CA PRO A 160 12.03 -10.56 -18.50
C PRO A 160 11.41 -10.61 -19.90
N LEU A 161 10.83 -9.49 -20.33
CA LEU A 161 10.12 -9.30 -21.61
C LEU A 161 11.00 -9.45 -22.89
N TYR A 162 12.29 -9.75 -22.76
CA TYR A 162 13.20 -9.91 -23.91
C TYR A 162 13.32 -11.35 -24.42
N MET A 163 12.40 -12.25 -24.11
CA MET A 163 12.35 -13.59 -24.69
C MET A 163 11.38 -13.73 -25.89
N TYR A 164 10.91 -12.61 -26.44
CA TYR A 164 10.15 -12.58 -27.69
C TYR A 164 10.81 -11.63 -28.69
N SER A 165 11.99 -12.01 -29.15
CA SER A 165 12.61 -11.47 -30.37
C SER A 165 13.05 -12.65 -31.24
#